data_58b7c117d1fa268622957f2d81cd20dc
#
_entry.id   58b7c117d1fa268622957f2d81cd20dc
#
_cell.length_a   1.000
_cell.length_b   1.000
_cell.length_c   1.000
_cell.angle_alpha   90.00
_cell.angle_beta   90.00
_cell.angle_gamma   90.00
#
_symmetry.space_group_name_H-M   'P 1'
#
loop_
_entity.id
_entity.type
_entity.pdbx_description
1 polymer ?
#
loop_
_entity_poly.entity_id
_entity_poly.type
_entity_poly.pdbx_seq_one_letter_code
_entity_poly.pdbx_strand_id
1 'polypeptide(L)'
;TIYLLSGYFATLPKDYEEAAYVDGAGYFTTMVRIIMPMAKPSIVTVILFNFLSYWNEYIISMTMLSEPDGARTLPVGLLNLMKAQNAKAEYGQMYAGLVMVMVPTLILYICVQKKLTQGMTLGGLKG
;
A
#
# COMPACT_ATOMS: atom_id res chain seq x y z
N THR A 1 1.91 8.66 -3.32
CA THR A 1 0.52 8.65 -2.81
C THR A 1 -0.27 9.84 -3.35
N ILE A 2 0.09 11.07 -2.98
CA ILE A 2 -0.61 12.30 -3.40
C ILE A 2 -0.73 12.39 -4.91
N TYR A 3 0.35 12.20 -5.65
CA TYR A 3 0.36 12.25 -7.11
C TYR A 3 -0.61 11.26 -7.76
N LEU A 4 -0.66 10.01 -7.28
CA LEU A 4 -1.57 9.00 -7.80
C LEU A 4 -3.04 9.35 -7.55
N LEU A 5 -3.38 9.81 -6.34
CA LEU A 5 -4.73 10.21 -6.02
C LEU A 5 -5.15 11.47 -6.78
N SER A 6 -4.29 12.48 -6.87
CA SER A 6 -4.55 13.71 -7.62
C SER A 6 -4.82 13.40 -9.10
N GLY A 7 -3.97 12.54 -9.72
CA GLY A 7 -4.18 12.10 -11.09
C GLY A 7 -5.51 11.40 -11.29
N TYR A 8 -5.91 10.53 -10.36
CA TYR A 8 -7.20 9.85 -10.43
C TYR A 8 -8.39 10.81 -10.27
N PHE A 9 -8.35 11.71 -9.28
CA PHE A 9 -9.41 12.70 -9.10
C PHE A 9 -9.57 13.61 -10.31
N ALA A 10 -8.49 13.94 -10.99
CA ALA A 10 -8.52 14.71 -12.24
C ALA A 10 -9.22 13.99 -13.40
N THR A 11 -9.36 12.66 -13.36
CA THR A 11 -10.06 11.87 -14.36
C THR A 11 -11.57 11.75 -14.11
N LEU A 12 -12.03 12.11 -12.92
CA LEU A 12 -13.46 12.03 -12.60
C LEU A 12 -14.23 13.12 -13.37
N PRO A 13 -15.37 12.77 -14.02
CA PRO A 13 -16.21 13.75 -14.66
C PRO A 13 -16.76 14.78 -13.67
N LYS A 14 -16.67 16.05 -14.02
CA LYS A 14 -17.21 17.15 -13.20
C LYS A 14 -18.73 17.13 -13.08
N ASP A 15 -19.39 16.49 -14.01
CA ASP A 15 -20.85 16.35 -14.07
C ASP A 15 -21.44 15.81 -12.76
N TYR A 16 -20.70 14.95 -12.05
CA TYR A 16 -21.12 14.43 -10.73
C TYR A 16 -21.10 15.49 -9.64
N GLU A 17 -20.15 16.41 -9.68
CA GLU A 17 -20.10 17.54 -8.75
C GLU A 17 -21.21 18.54 -9.07
N GLU A 18 -21.39 18.84 -10.36
CA GLU A 18 -22.42 19.77 -10.83
C GLU A 18 -23.83 19.25 -10.49
N ALA A 19 -24.12 17.98 -10.77
CA ALA A 19 -25.38 17.35 -10.40
C ALA A 19 -25.65 17.42 -8.89
N ALA A 20 -24.64 17.15 -8.07
CA ALA A 20 -24.75 17.23 -6.62
C ALA A 20 -25.06 18.65 -6.15
N TYR A 21 -24.48 19.67 -6.77
CA TYR A 21 -24.78 21.08 -6.44
C TYR A 21 -26.21 21.46 -6.83
N VAL A 22 -26.71 20.97 -7.97
CA VAL A 22 -28.11 21.18 -8.38
C VAL A 22 -29.07 20.56 -7.38
N ASP A 23 -28.72 19.38 -6.83
CA ASP A 23 -29.47 18.69 -5.78
C ASP A 23 -29.33 19.36 -4.39
N GLY A 24 -28.61 20.46 -4.27
CA GLY A 24 -28.40 21.18 -3.02
C GLY A 24 -27.38 20.57 -2.07
N ALA A 25 -26.57 19.62 -2.55
CA ALA A 25 -25.50 19.04 -1.73
C ALA A 25 -24.37 20.05 -1.51
N GLY A 26 -23.97 20.24 -0.26
CA GLY A 26 -22.78 21.03 0.07
C GLY A 26 -21.48 20.29 -0.31
N TYR A 27 -20.39 21.04 -0.45
CA TYR A 27 -19.07 20.55 -0.84
C TYR A 27 -18.62 19.28 -0.09
N PHE A 28 -18.75 19.29 1.24
CA PHE A 28 -18.34 18.16 2.07
C PHE A 28 -19.18 16.90 1.81
N THR A 29 -20.49 17.09 1.60
CA THR A 29 -21.42 15.99 1.28
C THR A 29 -21.08 15.38 -0.07
N THR A 30 -20.83 16.19 -1.08
CA THR A 30 -20.40 15.78 -2.42
C THR A 30 -19.10 14.99 -2.36
N MET A 31 -18.11 15.50 -1.62
CA MET A 31 -16.82 14.82 -1.47
C MET A 31 -16.97 13.43 -0.83
N VAL A 32 -17.70 13.33 0.29
CA VAL A 32 -17.75 12.08 1.08
C VAL A 32 -18.73 11.07 0.50
N ARG A 33 -19.89 11.53 -0.03
CA ARG A 33 -20.95 10.62 -0.51
C ARG A 33 -20.86 10.26 -1.99
N ILE A 34 -20.19 11.08 -2.79
CA ILE A 34 -20.13 10.88 -4.25
C ILE A 34 -18.67 10.63 -4.69
N ILE A 35 -17.77 11.56 -4.48
CA ILE A 35 -16.40 11.50 -5.02
C ILE A 35 -15.57 10.42 -4.35
N MET A 36 -15.57 10.32 -3.02
CA MET A 36 -14.79 9.28 -2.31
C MET A 36 -15.21 7.84 -2.65
N PRO A 37 -16.50 7.49 -2.70
CA PRO A 37 -16.91 6.17 -3.15
C PRO A 37 -16.47 5.85 -4.59
N MET A 38 -16.51 6.82 -5.50
CA MET A 38 -16.01 6.64 -6.86
C MET A 38 -14.49 6.44 -6.90
N ALA A 39 -13.75 7.14 -6.02
CA ALA A 39 -12.30 7.00 -5.91
C ALA A 39 -11.84 5.75 -5.14
N LYS A 40 -12.76 4.94 -4.61
CA LYS A 40 -12.45 3.76 -3.80
C LYS A 40 -11.43 2.80 -4.43
N PRO A 41 -11.45 2.48 -5.75
CA PRO A 41 -10.44 1.61 -6.35
C PRO A 41 -9.04 2.21 -6.27
N SER A 42 -8.90 3.51 -6.50
CA SER A 42 -7.62 4.22 -6.45
C SER A 42 -7.10 4.34 -5.02
N ILE A 43 -7.99 4.59 -4.06
CA ILE A 43 -7.66 4.61 -2.63
C ILE A 43 -7.11 3.25 -2.18
N VAL A 44 -7.75 2.15 -2.58
CA VAL A 44 -7.27 0.79 -2.26
C VAL A 44 -5.89 0.54 -2.86
N THR A 45 -5.63 0.99 -4.08
CA THR A 45 -4.32 0.88 -4.74
C THR A 45 -3.24 1.64 -3.97
N VAL A 46 -3.55 2.86 -3.54
CA VAL A 46 -2.63 3.69 -2.76
C VAL A 46 -2.34 3.08 -1.39
N ILE A 47 -3.35 2.55 -0.70
CA ILE A 47 -3.18 1.84 0.57
C ILE A 47 -2.24 0.64 0.37
N LEU A 48 -2.42 -0.13 -0.70
CA LEU A 48 -1.55 -1.26 -1.01
C LEU A 48 -0.09 -0.83 -1.20
N PHE A 49 0.17 0.19 -2.02
CA PHE A 49 1.53 0.68 -2.25
C PHE A 49 2.19 1.20 -0.97
N ASN A 50 1.45 1.92 -0.13
CA ASN A 50 1.95 2.36 1.16
C ASN A 50 2.25 1.17 2.09
N PHE A 51 1.34 0.18 2.14
CA PHE A 51 1.58 -1.03 2.92
C PHE A 51 2.86 -1.73 2.46
N LEU A 52 3.04 -1.97 1.16
CA LEU A 52 4.24 -2.61 0.62
C LEU A 52 5.50 -1.81 0.94
N SER A 53 5.44 -0.49 0.83
CA SER A 53 6.57 0.40 1.14
C SER A 53 6.96 0.32 2.62
N TYR A 54 6.00 0.41 3.53
CA TYR A 54 6.25 0.36 4.97
C TYR A 54 6.59 -1.07 5.46
N TRP A 55 5.95 -2.09 4.89
CA TRP A 55 6.24 -3.48 5.23
C TRP A 55 7.66 -3.89 4.88
N ASN A 56 8.17 -3.42 3.75
CA ASN A 56 9.54 -3.72 3.29
C ASN A 56 10.57 -2.69 3.73
N GLU A 57 10.18 -1.69 4.54
CA GLU A 57 11.10 -0.67 5.01
C GLU A 57 12.09 -1.28 6.01
N TYR A 58 13.38 -1.17 5.73
CA TYR A 58 14.43 -1.66 6.62
C TYR A 58 15.57 -0.64 6.86
N ILE A 59 15.80 0.29 5.92
CA ILE A 59 16.93 1.21 5.97
C ILE A 59 16.76 2.19 7.14
N ILE A 60 15.60 2.85 7.21
CA ILE A 60 15.28 3.80 8.28
C ILE A 60 15.19 3.06 9.62
N SER A 61 14.50 1.92 9.63
CA SER A 61 14.37 1.10 10.83
C SER A 61 15.72 0.61 11.36
N MET A 62 16.63 0.18 10.49
CA MET A 62 17.95 -0.27 10.87
C MET A 62 18.81 0.87 11.45
N THR A 63 18.63 2.11 10.96
CA THR A 63 19.39 3.26 11.43
C THR A 63 18.82 3.88 12.69
N MET A 64 17.50 3.89 12.84
CA MET A 64 16.80 4.54 13.95
C MET A 64 16.53 3.60 15.14
N LEU A 65 16.36 2.30 14.90
CA LEU A 65 16.07 1.28 15.91
C LEU A 65 17.33 0.42 16.19
N SER A 66 18.45 1.06 16.46
CA SER A 66 19.75 0.39 16.63
C SER A 66 19.95 -0.23 18.02
N GLU A 67 19.01 -0.10 18.95
CA GLU A 67 19.16 -0.67 20.30
C GLU A 67 19.13 -2.20 20.26
N PRO A 68 20.05 -2.87 21.01
CA PRO A 68 20.19 -4.34 20.98
C PRO A 68 18.92 -5.10 21.37
N ASP A 69 18.15 -4.58 22.35
CA ASP A 69 16.94 -5.19 22.90
C ASP A 69 15.65 -4.46 22.52
N GLY A 70 15.73 -3.49 21.60
CA GLY A 70 14.59 -2.69 21.13
C GLY A 70 13.68 -3.44 20.16
N ALA A 71 12.46 -2.92 19.97
CA ALA A 71 11.53 -3.40 18.96
C ALA A 71 12.16 -3.25 17.57
N ARG A 72 12.09 -4.28 16.75
CA ARG A 72 12.64 -4.32 15.39
C ARG A 72 11.55 -4.60 14.38
N THR A 73 11.65 -4.02 13.19
CA THR A 73 10.79 -4.39 12.09
C THR A 73 11.16 -5.79 11.56
N LEU A 74 10.19 -6.48 10.93
CA LEU A 74 10.42 -7.82 10.39
C LEU A 74 11.60 -7.89 9.41
N PRO A 75 11.79 -6.95 8.46
CA PRO A 75 12.96 -6.95 7.58
C PRO A 75 14.30 -6.80 8.32
N VAL A 76 14.36 -5.97 9.35
CA VAL A 76 15.58 -5.83 10.18
C VAL A 76 15.84 -7.10 10.98
N GLY A 77 14.79 -7.70 11.56
CA GLY A 77 14.89 -8.99 12.25
C GLY A 77 15.39 -10.10 11.33
N LEU A 78 14.85 -10.18 10.11
CA LEU A 78 15.30 -11.14 9.10
C LEU A 78 16.77 -10.95 8.71
N LEU A 79 17.20 -9.70 8.48
CA LEU A 79 18.60 -9.38 8.17
C LEU A 79 19.56 -9.84 9.29
N ASN A 80 19.20 -9.60 10.54
CA ASN A 80 19.99 -10.04 11.70
C ASN A 80 20.02 -11.56 11.82
N LEU A 81 18.87 -12.21 11.59
CA LEU A 81 18.78 -13.67 11.54
C LEU A 81 19.69 -14.24 10.44
N MET A 82 19.65 -13.68 9.24
CA MET A 82 20.52 -14.11 8.12
C MET A 82 22.00 -13.98 8.47
N LYS A 83 22.40 -12.87 9.09
CA LYS A 83 23.81 -12.68 9.52
C LYS A 83 24.22 -13.71 10.57
N ALA A 84 23.36 -13.97 11.56
CA ALA A 84 23.63 -14.93 12.63
C ALA A 84 23.69 -16.37 12.11
N GLN A 85 22.79 -16.77 11.22
CA GLN A 85 22.67 -18.14 10.72
C GLN A 85 23.68 -18.47 9.62
N ASN A 86 24.09 -17.50 8.81
CA ASN A 86 25.18 -17.71 7.85
C ASN A 86 26.48 -18.11 8.58
N ALA A 87 26.73 -17.57 9.77
CA ALA A 87 27.90 -17.95 10.57
C ALA A 87 27.81 -19.38 11.13
N LYS A 88 26.58 -19.94 11.28
CA LYS A 88 26.33 -21.28 11.84
C LYS A 88 25.95 -22.33 10.78
N ALA A 89 25.76 -21.93 9.51
CA ALA A 89 25.21 -22.75 8.43
C ALA A 89 23.82 -23.37 8.72
N GLU A 90 23.00 -22.72 9.58
CA GLU A 90 21.65 -23.14 9.94
C GLU A 90 20.59 -22.49 9.03
N TYR A 91 20.54 -22.93 7.79
CA TYR A 91 19.67 -22.32 6.76
C TYR A 91 18.17 -22.53 7.00
N GLY A 92 17.75 -23.51 7.79
CA GLY A 92 16.34 -23.80 8.05
C GLY A 92 15.60 -22.62 8.70
N GLN A 93 16.19 -22.02 9.74
CA GLN A 93 15.61 -20.87 10.41
C GLN A 93 15.60 -19.63 9.51
N MET A 94 16.63 -19.47 8.69
CA MET A 94 16.70 -18.37 7.71
C MET A 94 15.56 -18.45 6.70
N TYR A 95 15.31 -19.61 6.11
CA TYR A 95 14.21 -19.79 5.16
C TYR A 95 12.84 -19.68 5.81
N ALA A 96 12.67 -20.15 7.05
CA ALA A 96 11.43 -19.95 7.81
C ALA A 96 11.13 -18.46 8.03
N GLY A 97 12.13 -17.66 8.42
CA GLY A 97 12.00 -16.21 8.57
C GLY A 97 11.64 -15.53 7.25
N LEU A 98 12.23 -15.95 6.14
CA LEU A 98 11.97 -15.42 4.80
C LEU A 98 10.50 -15.68 4.39
N VAL A 99 10.00 -16.89 4.64
CA VAL A 99 8.59 -17.23 4.39
C VAL A 99 7.66 -16.38 5.23
N MET A 100 7.96 -16.16 6.52
CA MET A 100 7.14 -15.31 7.40
C MET A 100 7.03 -13.86 6.90
N VAL A 101 8.09 -13.30 6.32
CA VAL A 101 8.06 -11.94 5.73
C VAL A 101 7.30 -11.91 4.42
N MET A 102 7.39 -12.97 3.60
CA MET A 102 6.79 -13.05 2.27
C MET A 102 5.28 -13.31 2.31
N VAL A 103 4.80 -14.17 3.22
CA VAL A 103 3.39 -14.62 3.26
C VAL A 103 2.39 -13.47 3.38
N PRO A 104 2.51 -12.48 4.29
CA PRO A 104 1.57 -11.37 4.37
C PRO A 104 1.48 -10.55 3.09
N THR A 105 2.61 -10.34 2.43
CA THR A 105 2.68 -9.63 1.14
C THR A 105 1.93 -10.39 0.05
N LEU A 106 2.10 -11.71 -0.04
CA LEU A 106 1.40 -12.56 -1.01
C LEU A 106 -0.10 -12.60 -0.75
N ILE A 107 -0.52 -12.76 0.51
CA ILE A 107 -1.94 -12.75 0.89
C ILE A 107 -2.58 -11.43 0.47
N LEU A 108 -1.94 -10.33 0.80
CA LEU A 108 -2.45 -9.00 0.46
C LEU A 108 -2.52 -8.80 -1.06
N TYR A 109 -1.50 -9.23 -1.80
CA TYR A 109 -1.50 -9.18 -3.26
C TYR A 109 -2.68 -9.98 -3.86
N ILE A 110 -2.88 -11.22 -3.42
CA ILE A 110 -3.99 -12.07 -3.91
C ILE A 110 -5.35 -11.42 -3.62
N CYS A 111 -5.53 -10.81 -2.45
CA CYS A 111 -6.77 -10.14 -2.08
C CYS A 111 -7.07 -8.90 -2.93
N VAL A 112 -6.04 -8.18 -3.36
CA VAL A 112 -6.20 -6.85 -3.98
C VAL A 112 -5.97 -6.87 -5.50
N GLN A 113 -5.32 -7.91 -6.07
CA GLN A 113 -4.97 -7.98 -7.49
C GLN A 113 -6.13 -7.69 -8.45
N LYS A 114 -7.34 -8.21 -8.15
CA LYS A 114 -8.53 -7.96 -8.97
C LYS A 114 -8.95 -6.49 -8.98
N LYS A 115 -8.78 -5.78 -7.86
CA LYS A 115 -9.12 -4.36 -7.74
C LYS A 115 -8.05 -3.46 -8.36
N LEU A 116 -6.78 -3.88 -8.32
CA LEU A 116 -5.68 -3.20 -9.00
C LEU A 116 -5.88 -3.15 -10.51
N THR A 117 -6.24 -4.29 -11.11
CA THR A 117 -6.46 -4.38 -12.56
C THR A 117 -7.62 -3.47 -13.00
N GLN A 118 -8.69 -3.39 -12.22
CA GLN A 118 -9.82 -2.49 -12.51
C GLN A 118 -9.46 -1.01 -12.39
N GLY A 119 -8.61 -0.63 -11.41
CA GLY A 119 -8.17 0.76 -11.22
C GLY A 119 -7.18 1.25 -12.30
N MET A 120 -6.35 0.36 -12.83
CA MET A 120 -5.36 0.71 -13.86
C MET A 120 -5.96 0.83 -15.26
N THR A 121 -6.99 0.06 -15.60
CA THR A 121 -7.65 0.12 -16.91
C THR A 121 -8.43 1.40 -17.13
N LEU A 122 -8.95 2.02 -16.06
CA LEU A 122 -9.65 3.31 -16.16
C LEU A 122 -8.72 4.51 -16.39
N GLY A 123 -7.45 4.41 -16.00
CA GLY A 123 -6.44 5.46 -16.20
C GLY A 123 -5.63 5.32 -17.52
N GLY A 124 -5.66 4.15 -18.15
CA GLY A 124 -4.84 3.83 -19.33
C GLY A 124 -5.54 3.97 -20.70
N LEU A 125 -6.83 4.26 -20.76
CA LEU A 125 -7.61 4.31 -22.00
C LEU A 125 -7.81 5.75 -22.55
N LYS A 126 -6.81 6.62 -22.42
CA LYS A 126 -6.72 7.85 -23.21
C LYS A 126 -5.31 7.94 -23.78
N GLY A 127 -5.04 7.12 -24.81
CA GLY A 127 -4.01 7.26 -25.79
C GLY A 127 -4.66 7.21 -27.16
#